data_2889037b236c2b2569eb440220f1ed50
#
_entry.id   2889037b236c2b2569eb440220f1ed50
#
_cell.length_a   1.000
_cell.length_b   1.000
_cell.length_c   1.000
_cell.angle_alpha   90.00
_cell.angle_beta   90.00
_cell.angle_gamma   90.00
#
_symmetry.space_group_name_H-M   'P 1'
#
loop_
_entity.id
_entity.type
_entity.pdbx_description
1 polymer ?
#
loop_
_entity_poly.entity_id
_entity_poly.type
_entity_poly.pdbx_seq_one_letter_code
_entity_poly.pdbx_strand_id
1 'polypeptide(L)'
;MLRRLKLASQFTLLLSVIFISGIALGGLALSQVLEQRASAEMSDRGQIVMQMVNAVSSYTTNNVAPLIAQVGDPQTDFFPETIPSLAAKKVFNTLKQDWKYKDFTYKAATLNPTNLADQADRFEAKLIEQFRSDRSIKTLSGFRNSTESRLFYSAQPLVVTDSSCLKCHSSPSIAPKSQLKQYGTQNGYGWKLNQIIGTQIIYIPASEIFFNARKALFVFINIFIGIFALALISINYLLKWRVIQPLKPMANLAQIISLDTVSANQVTLEREGLSKIAQRQDELGQLGRVFQKMVREVCDRQQQLSQQLQELRVEIDSSKRIRQVDEITETDYFQKLQQTAKEIRAEWTSDEDK
;
A
#
# COMPACT_ATOMS: atom_id res chain seq x y z
N MET A 1 -16.06 13.83 -16.66
CA MET A 1 -16.04 12.41 -17.07
C MET A 1 -16.78 11.46 -16.09
N LEU A 2 -16.74 11.67 -14.78
CA LEU A 2 -17.41 10.83 -13.74
C LEU A 2 -18.94 10.76 -13.85
N ARG A 3 -19.62 11.82 -14.29
CA ARG A 3 -21.10 11.90 -14.38
C ARG A 3 -21.76 10.91 -15.37
N ARG A 4 -20.98 10.25 -16.25
CA ARG A 4 -21.50 9.26 -17.22
C ARG A 4 -21.40 7.82 -16.76
N LEU A 5 -20.75 7.56 -15.61
CA LEU A 5 -20.58 6.22 -15.05
C LEU A 5 -21.76 5.85 -14.16
N LYS A 6 -22.10 4.57 -14.12
CA LYS A 6 -23.10 4.04 -13.18
C LYS A 6 -22.63 4.30 -11.72
N LEU A 7 -23.56 4.55 -10.82
CA LEU A 7 -23.29 4.87 -9.40
C LEU A 7 -22.29 3.88 -8.77
N ALA A 8 -22.48 2.59 -8.98
CA ALA A 8 -21.57 1.56 -8.49
C ALA A 8 -20.12 1.76 -8.98
N SER A 9 -19.95 2.09 -10.27
CA SER A 9 -18.62 2.32 -10.84
C SER A 9 -17.95 3.57 -10.29
N GLN A 10 -18.72 4.61 -9.95
CA GLN A 10 -18.18 5.82 -9.30
C GLN A 10 -17.65 5.50 -7.89
N PHE A 11 -18.41 4.75 -7.10
CA PHE A 11 -17.98 4.30 -5.77
C PHE A 11 -16.75 3.40 -5.83
N THR A 12 -16.74 2.43 -6.75
CA THR A 12 -15.58 1.54 -6.93
C THR A 12 -14.32 2.33 -7.31
N LEU A 13 -14.43 3.30 -8.21
CA LEU A 13 -13.31 4.12 -8.64
C LEU A 13 -12.79 4.98 -7.50
N LEU A 14 -13.66 5.64 -6.75
CA LEU A 14 -13.28 6.48 -5.61
C LEU A 14 -12.59 5.66 -4.52
N LEU A 15 -13.16 4.51 -4.16
CA LEU A 15 -12.54 3.59 -3.22
C LEU A 15 -11.19 3.09 -3.72
N SER A 16 -11.08 2.73 -5.00
CA SER A 16 -9.80 2.30 -5.59
C SER A 16 -8.71 3.36 -5.48
N VAL A 17 -9.05 4.63 -5.75
CA VAL A 17 -8.09 5.75 -5.61
C VAL A 17 -7.65 5.93 -4.15
N ILE A 18 -8.58 5.89 -3.20
CA ILE A 18 -8.26 6.02 -1.77
C ILE A 18 -7.34 4.89 -1.31
N PHE A 19 -7.65 3.65 -1.68
CA PHE A 19 -6.86 2.49 -1.27
C PHE A 19 -5.49 2.45 -1.94
N ILE A 20 -5.39 2.74 -3.24
CA ILE A 20 -4.11 2.80 -3.93
C ILE A 20 -3.21 3.88 -3.29
N SER A 21 -3.78 5.05 -2.97
CA SER A 21 -3.04 6.10 -2.26
C SER A 21 -2.61 5.64 -0.86
N GLY A 22 -3.48 4.94 -0.14
CA GLY A 22 -3.17 4.39 1.18
C GLY A 22 -2.06 3.34 1.14
N ILE A 23 -2.10 2.42 0.18
CA ILE A 23 -1.04 1.42 -0.02
C ILE A 23 0.27 2.10 -0.42
N ALA A 24 0.25 3.10 -1.31
CA ALA A 24 1.44 3.82 -1.73
C ALA A 24 2.09 4.57 -0.56
N LEU A 25 1.31 5.36 0.20
CA LEU A 25 1.81 6.10 1.36
C LEU A 25 2.30 5.17 2.48
N GLY A 26 1.51 4.15 2.80
CA GLY A 26 1.88 3.15 3.81
C GLY A 26 3.11 2.35 3.40
N GLY A 27 3.23 1.96 2.14
CA GLY A 27 4.38 1.26 1.58
C GLY A 27 5.66 2.11 1.62
N LEU A 28 5.58 3.41 1.28
CA LEU A 28 6.70 4.34 1.40
C LEU A 28 7.15 4.53 2.86
N ALA A 29 6.21 4.75 3.77
CA ALA A 29 6.52 4.90 5.19
C ALA A 29 7.16 3.63 5.76
N LEU A 30 6.59 2.45 5.46
CA LEU A 30 7.15 1.17 5.90
C LEU A 30 8.52 0.91 5.30
N SER A 31 8.74 1.24 4.03
CA SER A 31 10.06 1.10 3.39
C SER A 31 11.13 1.90 4.11
N GLN A 32 10.84 3.16 4.47
CA GLN A 32 11.77 4.01 5.23
C GLN A 32 12.09 3.42 6.62
N VAL A 33 11.07 2.96 7.34
CA VAL A 33 11.27 2.33 8.66
C VAL A 33 12.10 1.06 8.56
N LEU A 34 11.84 0.21 7.56
CA LEU A 34 12.61 -1.02 7.34
C LEU A 34 14.06 -0.73 6.96
N GLU A 35 14.33 0.28 6.13
CA GLU A 35 15.69 0.70 5.80
C GLU A 35 16.45 1.25 7.01
N GLN A 36 15.79 2.05 7.84
CA GLN A 36 16.39 2.56 9.09
C GLN A 36 16.71 1.41 10.05
N ARG A 37 15.78 0.48 10.25
CA ARG A 37 16.01 -0.70 11.09
C ARG A 37 17.14 -1.58 10.56
N ALA A 38 17.17 -1.81 9.25
CA ALA A 38 18.24 -2.57 8.61
C ALA A 38 19.61 -1.92 8.84
N SER A 39 19.70 -0.60 8.72
CA SER A 39 20.93 0.16 8.97
C SER A 39 21.35 0.13 10.43
N ALA A 40 20.41 0.25 11.37
CA ALA A 40 20.68 0.14 12.80
C ALA A 40 21.16 -1.26 13.17
N GLU A 41 20.54 -2.31 12.66
CA GLU A 41 20.95 -3.70 12.91
C GLU A 41 22.39 -3.97 12.41
N MET A 42 22.73 -3.44 11.22
CA MET A 42 24.10 -3.55 10.70
C MET A 42 25.12 -2.80 11.58
N SER A 43 24.72 -1.61 12.06
CA SER A 43 25.57 -0.84 12.99
C SER A 43 25.82 -1.60 14.29
N ASP A 44 24.79 -2.15 14.90
CA ASP A 44 24.90 -2.90 16.16
C ASP A 44 25.77 -4.16 15.98
N ARG A 45 25.55 -4.92 14.89
CA ARG A 45 26.40 -6.09 14.59
C ARG A 45 27.84 -5.70 14.38
N GLY A 46 28.10 -4.60 13.62
CA GLY A 46 29.44 -4.08 13.41
C GLY A 46 30.13 -3.65 14.72
N GLN A 47 29.39 -2.98 15.60
CA GLN A 47 29.91 -2.56 16.91
C GLN A 47 30.26 -3.76 17.80
N ILE A 48 29.40 -4.77 17.87
CA ILE A 48 29.65 -5.99 18.68
C ILE A 48 30.93 -6.67 18.19
N VAL A 49 31.08 -6.87 16.88
CA VAL A 49 32.28 -7.50 16.32
C VAL A 49 33.52 -6.63 16.55
N MET A 50 33.40 -5.31 16.45
CA MET A 50 34.50 -4.39 16.74
C MET A 50 34.91 -4.43 18.20
N GLN A 51 33.98 -4.48 19.15
CA GLN A 51 34.25 -4.63 20.57
C GLN A 51 34.94 -5.98 20.88
N MET A 52 34.53 -7.05 20.20
CA MET A 52 35.18 -8.35 20.30
C MET A 52 36.65 -8.28 19.84
N VAL A 53 36.89 -7.66 18.66
CA VAL A 53 38.25 -7.44 18.12
C VAL A 53 39.12 -6.66 19.13
N ASN A 54 38.57 -5.57 19.68
CA ASN A 54 39.25 -4.74 20.67
C ASN A 54 39.51 -5.50 21.98
N ALA A 55 38.58 -6.32 22.45
CA ALA A 55 38.74 -7.15 23.64
C ALA A 55 39.86 -8.19 23.46
N VAL A 56 39.88 -8.87 22.30
CA VAL A 56 40.96 -9.82 21.96
C VAL A 56 42.31 -9.11 21.90
N SER A 57 42.38 -7.94 21.26
CA SER A 57 43.62 -7.15 21.20
C SER A 57 44.10 -6.75 22.58
N SER A 58 43.20 -6.27 23.45
CA SER A 58 43.52 -5.88 24.81
C SER A 58 44.00 -7.09 25.67
N TYR A 59 43.29 -8.23 25.57
CA TYR A 59 43.68 -9.44 26.24
C TYR A 59 45.05 -9.93 25.77
N THR A 60 45.33 -9.89 24.49
CA THR A 60 46.62 -10.26 23.94
C THR A 60 47.72 -9.36 24.47
N THR A 61 47.52 -8.03 24.48
CA THR A 61 48.51 -7.08 24.99
C THR A 61 48.80 -7.29 26.49
N ASN A 62 47.77 -7.44 27.32
CA ASN A 62 47.88 -7.37 28.75
C ASN A 62 48.19 -8.74 29.41
N ASN A 63 47.84 -9.85 28.75
CA ASN A 63 47.96 -11.17 29.32
C ASN A 63 48.85 -12.11 28.48
N VAL A 64 48.59 -12.26 27.18
CA VAL A 64 49.30 -13.25 26.35
C VAL A 64 50.74 -12.84 26.07
N ALA A 65 50.97 -11.62 25.61
CA ALA A 65 52.29 -11.13 25.23
C ALA A 65 53.28 -11.13 26.42
N PRO A 66 52.91 -10.70 27.66
CA PRO A 66 53.79 -10.77 28.82
C PRO A 66 54.16 -12.20 29.26
N LEU A 67 53.21 -13.15 29.13
CA LEU A 67 53.45 -14.55 29.46
C LEU A 67 54.44 -15.20 28.49
N ILE A 68 54.26 -15.00 27.21
CA ILE A 68 55.14 -15.58 26.18
C ILE A 68 56.57 -14.96 26.27
N ALA A 69 56.65 -13.65 26.60
CA ALA A 69 57.95 -12.98 26.80
C ALA A 69 58.79 -13.56 27.94
N GLN A 70 58.21 -14.35 28.83
CA GLN A 70 58.94 -15.04 29.91
C GLN A 70 59.56 -16.37 29.47
N VAL A 71 59.04 -16.97 28.39
CA VAL A 71 59.41 -18.31 27.93
C VAL A 71 60.12 -18.32 26.55
N GLY A 72 60.04 -17.27 25.81
CA GLY A 72 60.64 -17.13 24.47
C GLY A 72 61.40 -15.82 24.30
N ASP A 73 62.36 -15.80 23.36
CA ASP A 73 63.08 -14.58 23.00
C ASP A 73 62.44 -13.93 21.77
N PRO A 74 61.75 -12.80 21.94
CA PRO A 74 61.16 -12.06 20.80
C PRO A 74 62.16 -11.63 19.71
N GLN A 75 63.43 -11.63 20.02
CA GLN A 75 64.48 -11.29 19.05
C GLN A 75 64.70 -12.42 18.03
N THR A 76 64.57 -13.67 18.47
CA THR A 76 64.83 -14.83 17.61
C THR A 76 63.54 -15.51 17.16
N ASP A 77 62.53 -15.52 18.01
CA ASP A 77 61.28 -16.26 17.79
C ASP A 77 60.13 -15.32 17.43
N PHE A 78 59.39 -15.67 16.38
CA PHE A 78 58.22 -14.94 15.96
C PHE A 78 56.97 -15.64 16.50
N PHE A 79 56.31 -15.04 17.49
CA PHE A 79 55.06 -15.52 18.06
C PHE A 79 53.85 -14.69 17.60
N PRO A 80 53.16 -15.06 16.51
CA PRO A 80 51.99 -14.32 16.02
C PRO A 80 50.90 -14.06 17.02
N GLU A 81 50.77 -14.97 18.02
CA GLU A 81 49.78 -14.94 19.08
C GLU A 81 50.01 -13.79 20.08
N THR A 82 51.25 -13.25 20.15
CA THR A 82 51.58 -12.08 20.98
C THR A 82 51.30 -10.75 20.33
N ILE A 83 50.96 -10.75 19.03
CA ILE A 83 50.70 -9.54 18.24
C ILE A 83 49.20 -9.29 18.29
N PRO A 84 48.74 -8.20 18.94
CA PRO A 84 47.31 -7.97 19.21
C PRO A 84 46.42 -7.94 17.93
N SER A 85 46.88 -7.30 16.88
CA SER A 85 46.19 -7.22 15.60
C SER A 85 46.09 -8.55 14.87
N LEU A 86 47.13 -9.39 14.94
CA LEU A 86 47.13 -10.74 14.34
C LEU A 86 46.26 -11.71 15.14
N ALA A 87 46.31 -11.68 16.46
CA ALA A 87 45.44 -12.48 17.31
C ALA A 87 43.95 -12.14 17.07
N ALA A 88 43.63 -10.87 17.05
CA ALA A 88 42.26 -10.41 16.72
C ALA A 88 41.79 -10.86 15.32
N LYS A 89 42.66 -10.78 14.32
CA LYS A 89 42.38 -11.25 12.96
C LYS A 89 42.18 -12.76 12.88
N LYS A 90 42.97 -13.56 13.65
CA LYS A 90 42.79 -15.02 13.75
C LYS A 90 41.45 -15.38 14.41
N VAL A 91 41.08 -14.73 15.52
CA VAL A 91 39.82 -14.96 16.21
C VAL A 91 38.64 -14.52 15.30
N PHE A 92 38.75 -13.40 14.61
CA PHE A 92 37.73 -12.99 13.63
C PHE A 92 37.58 -14.01 12.50
N ASN A 93 38.65 -14.58 11.98
CA ASN A 93 38.59 -15.60 10.94
C ASN A 93 37.94 -16.90 11.47
N THR A 94 38.08 -17.22 12.75
CA THR A 94 37.33 -18.31 13.39
C THR A 94 35.84 -17.99 13.47
N LEU A 95 35.47 -16.75 13.82
CA LEU A 95 34.07 -16.28 13.81
C LEU A 95 33.44 -16.44 12.44
N LYS A 96 34.18 -16.19 11.35
CA LYS A 96 33.70 -16.36 9.98
C LYS A 96 33.33 -17.81 9.61
N GLN A 97 33.70 -18.81 10.41
CA GLN A 97 33.23 -20.20 10.20
C GLN A 97 31.73 -20.34 10.49
N ASP A 98 31.15 -19.46 11.31
CA ASP A 98 29.72 -19.39 11.49
C ASP A 98 29.08 -18.75 10.22
N TRP A 99 28.02 -19.38 9.71
CA TRP A 99 27.31 -18.95 8.52
C TRP A 99 26.81 -17.49 8.59
N LYS A 100 26.54 -16.98 9.80
CA LYS A 100 26.07 -15.60 10.02
C LYS A 100 27.14 -14.55 9.77
N TYR A 101 28.42 -14.91 9.87
CA TYR A 101 29.54 -13.98 9.78
C TYR A 101 30.49 -14.30 8.63
N LYS A 102 30.19 -15.35 7.82
CA LYS A 102 31.06 -15.82 6.73
C LYS A 102 31.47 -14.73 5.74
N ASP A 103 30.52 -13.81 5.46
CA ASP A 103 30.70 -12.74 4.47
C ASP A 103 31.16 -11.42 5.10
N PHE A 104 31.36 -11.37 6.43
CA PHE A 104 31.95 -10.22 7.10
C PHE A 104 33.43 -10.12 6.78
N THR A 105 33.96 -8.92 6.70
CA THR A 105 35.39 -8.68 6.51
C THR A 105 35.88 -7.69 7.54
N TYR A 106 36.95 -8.07 8.24
CA TYR A 106 37.70 -7.20 9.15
C TYR A 106 39.04 -6.84 8.53
N LYS A 107 39.45 -5.57 8.64
CA LYS A 107 40.72 -5.07 8.18
C LYS A 107 41.25 -3.99 9.12
N ALA A 108 42.51 -4.09 9.49
CA ALA A 108 43.25 -3.03 10.18
C ALA A 108 43.97 -2.18 9.13
N ALA A 109 43.21 -1.37 8.39
CA ALA A 109 43.74 -0.62 7.26
C ALA A 109 44.65 0.52 7.71
N THR A 110 45.86 0.54 7.21
CA THR A 110 46.84 1.59 7.50
C THR A 110 47.46 2.14 6.21
N LEU A 111 47.97 3.39 6.26
CA LEU A 111 48.64 3.99 5.12
C LEU A 111 50.04 3.40 4.89
N ASN A 112 50.70 2.94 5.95
CA ASN A 112 51.98 2.28 5.93
C ASN A 112 51.92 1.01 6.80
N PRO A 113 51.32 -0.09 6.30
CA PRO A 113 51.15 -1.31 7.05
C PRO A 113 52.41 -2.15 7.11
N THR A 114 52.62 -2.86 8.21
CA THR A 114 53.63 -3.91 8.30
C THR A 114 53.31 -5.07 7.35
N ASN A 115 52.04 -5.47 7.30
CA ASN A 115 51.54 -6.45 6.35
C ASN A 115 50.84 -5.71 5.19
N LEU A 116 51.33 -5.87 3.96
CA LEU A 116 50.76 -5.21 2.77
C LEU A 116 49.29 -5.58 2.50
N ALA A 117 48.79 -6.71 3.00
CA ALA A 117 47.38 -7.06 2.93
C ALA A 117 46.46 -6.04 3.66
N ASP A 118 47.03 -5.29 4.61
CA ASP A 118 46.32 -4.28 5.40
C ASP A 118 46.53 -2.85 4.82
N GLN A 119 47.10 -2.72 3.59
CA GLN A 119 47.23 -1.44 2.89
C GLN A 119 45.86 -0.80 2.70
N ALA A 120 45.72 0.45 3.16
CA ALA A 120 44.51 1.21 3.00
C ALA A 120 44.25 1.52 1.52
N ASP A 121 43.04 1.30 1.05
CA ASP A 121 42.60 1.77 -0.26
C ASP A 121 42.18 3.26 -0.20
N ARG A 122 41.77 3.83 -1.33
CA ARG A 122 41.39 5.25 -1.41
C ARG A 122 40.25 5.64 -0.47
N PHE A 123 39.31 4.73 -0.27
CA PHE A 123 38.16 4.97 0.62
C PHE A 123 38.61 4.92 2.08
N GLU A 124 39.36 3.89 2.45
CA GLU A 124 39.90 3.69 3.81
C GLU A 124 40.89 4.84 4.17
N ALA A 125 41.70 5.31 3.23
CA ALA A 125 42.59 6.45 3.41
C ALA A 125 41.79 7.72 3.77
N LYS A 126 40.64 7.98 3.11
CA LYS A 126 39.79 9.12 3.44
C LYS A 126 39.20 9.01 4.87
N LEU A 127 38.83 7.82 5.31
CA LEU A 127 38.35 7.62 6.69
C LEU A 127 39.47 7.91 7.71
N ILE A 128 40.70 7.47 7.40
CA ILE A 128 41.87 7.76 8.24
C ILE A 128 42.12 9.27 8.35
N GLU A 129 42.01 10.00 7.24
CA GLU A 129 42.13 11.46 7.23
C GLU A 129 41.02 12.16 8.02
N GLN A 130 39.79 11.69 7.94
CA GLN A 130 38.69 12.20 8.76
C GLN A 130 38.96 12.02 10.24
N PHE A 131 39.41 10.84 10.68
CA PHE A 131 39.82 10.61 12.06
C PHE A 131 41.02 11.48 12.52
N ARG A 132 41.93 11.77 11.60
CA ARG A 132 43.06 12.66 11.90
C ARG A 132 42.67 14.13 12.01
N SER A 133 41.73 14.57 11.16
CA SER A 133 41.24 15.95 11.18
C SER A 133 40.34 16.25 12.37
N ASP A 134 39.55 15.28 12.81
CA ASP A 134 38.66 15.39 13.97
C ASP A 134 38.81 14.19 14.92
N ARG A 135 39.62 14.39 15.96
CA ARG A 135 39.87 13.34 16.98
C ARG A 135 38.69 13.06 17.90
N SER A 136 37.64 13.87 17.86
CA SER A 136 36.42 13.61 18.64
C SER A 136 35.63 12.45 18.06
N ILE A 137 35.77 12.15 16.77
CA ILE A 137 35.10 11.08 16.08
C ILE A 137 35.64 9.73 16.58
N LYS A 138 34.77 8.95 17.21
CA LYS A 138 35.12 7.60 17.72
C LYS A 138 34.74 6.50 16.74
N THR A 139 33.69 6.69 15.95
CA THR A 139 33.21 5.70 14.99
C THR A 139 32.65 6.41 13.76
N LEU A 140 32.96 5.91 12.59
CA LEU A 140 32.34 6.26 11.32
C LEU A 140 31.61 5.02 10.78
N SER A 141 30.36 5.18 10.37
CA SER A 141 29.61 4.10 9.75
C SER A 141 28.82 4.60 8.55
N GLY A 142 28.54 3.73 7.62
CA GLY A 142 27.82 4.10 6.42
C GLY A 142 27.87 3.00 5.36
N PHE A 143 27.56 3.37 4.14
CA PHE A 143 27.57 2.44 3.01
C PHE A 143 28.70 2.77 2.03
N ARG A 144 29.32 1.70 1.55
CA ARG A 144 30.31 1.71 0.48
C ARG A 144 29.82 0.85 -0.68
N ASN A 145 29.84 1.40 -1.89
CA ASN A 145 29.62 0.61 -3.09
C ASN A 145 30.94 -0.06 -3.49
N SER A 146 30.96 -1.38 -3.49
CA SER A 146 32.01 -2.18 -4.08
C SER A 146 31.59 -2.61 -5.50
N THR A 147 32.52 -3.13 -6.30
CA THR A 147 32.26 -3.67 -7.64
C THR A 147 31.23 -4.80 -7.64
N GLU A 148 31.15 -5.57 -6.54
CA GLU A 148 30.30 -6.76 -6.43
C GLU A 148 29.03 -6.54 -5.61
N SER A 149 29.07 -5.63 -4.62
CA SER A 149 27.93 -5.43 -3.70
C SER A 149 28.01 -4.11 -2.94
N ARG A 150 26.86 -3.70 -2.39
CA ARG A 150 26.78 -2.62 -1.41
C ARG A 150 27.15 -3.17 -0.03
N LEU A 151 28.21 -2.60 0.56
CA LEU A 151 28.72 -2.98 1.88
C LEU A 151 28.34 -1.91 2.91
N PHE A 152 27.88 -2.31 4.06
CA PHE A 152 27.88 -1.45 5.24
C PHE A 152 29.27 -1.51 5.88
N TYR A 153 29.80 -0.38 6.32
CA TYR A 153 31.05 -0.33 7.07
C TYR A 153 30.85 0.29 8.45
N SER A 154 31.62 -0.22 9.40
CA SER A 154 31.82 0.38 10.73
C SER A 154 33.31 0.50 10.95
N ALA A 155 33.80 1.71 11.18
CA ALA A 155 35.22 2.02 11.26
C ALA A 155 35.53 2.78 12.55
N GLN A 156 36.66 2.44 13.18
CA GLN A 156 37.20 3.13 14.35
C GLN A 156 38.66 3.51 14.11
N PRO A 157 39.16 4.60 14.68
CA PRO A 157 40.55 4.98 14.50
C PRO A 157 41.50 3.98 15.18
N LEU A 158 42.54 3.59 14.46
CA LEU A 158 43.63 2.80 15.02
C LEU A 158 44.67 3.74 15.56
N VAL A 159 44.72 3.84 16.89
CA VAL A 159 45.61 4.76 17.61
C VAL A 159 46.73 3.99 18.31
N VAL A 160 47.93 4.47 18.26
CA VAL A 160 49.04 3.93 19.07
C VAL A 160 48.92 4.41 20.51
N THR A 161 48.23 3.66 21.32
CA THR A 161 47.93 4.03 22.72
C THR A 161 48.97 3.48 23.73
N ASP A 162 49.69 2.42 23.35
CA ASP A 162 50.67 1.76 24.19
C ASP A 162 52.08 1.94 23.65
N SER A 163 53.04 2.32 24.54
CA SER A 163 54.45 2.45 24.20
C SER A 163 55.10 1.13 23.79
N SER A 164 54.54 -0.01 24.18
CA SER A 164 55.01 -1.33 23.75
C SER A 164 54.95 -1.52 22.22
N CYS A 165 53.97 -0.88 21.55
CA CYS A 165 53.86 -0.88 20.07
C CYS A 165 55.13 -0.35 19.40
N LEU A 166 55.81 0.65 20.03
CA LEU A 166 56.95 1.32 19.47
C LEU A 166 58.22 0.45 19.50
N LYS A 167 58.25 -0.64 20.34
CA LYS A 167 59.33 -1.61 20.31
C LYS A 167 59.48 -2.31 18.97
N CYS A 168 58.34 -2.45 18.25
CA CYS A 168 58.26 -3.10 16.95
C CYS A 168 58.10 -2.10 15.77
N HIS A 169 57.53 -0.90 16.03
CA HIS A 169 57.06 -0.02 14.95
C HIS A 169 57.73 1.36 14.96
N SER A 170 58.70 1.68 15.85
CA SER A 170 59.37 2.96 15.83
C SER A 170 60.40 3.05 14.72
N SER A 171 61.34 2.10 14.63
CA SER A 171 62.35 2.05 13.55
C SER A 171 62.80 0.60 13.31
N PRO A 172 63.28 0.26 12.10
CA PRO A 172 63.82 -1.04 11.79
C PRO A 172 65.02 -1.41 12.64
N SER A 173 65.81 -0.45 13.15
CA SER A 173 67.01 -0.69 13.99
C SER A 173 66.64 -1.20 15.38
N ILE A 174 65.42 -0.93 15.87
CA ILE A 174 64.95 -1.32 17.20
C ILE A 174 64.06 -2.56 17.12
N ALA A 175 63.42 -2.78 15.98
CA ALA A 175 62.48 -3.86 15.76
C ALA A 175 63.13 -5.25 15.97
N PRO A 176 62.39 -6.25 16.52
CA PRO A 176 62.90 -7.63 16.69
C PRO A 176 63.33 -8.22 15.34
N LYS A 177 64.43 -8.96 15.33
CA LYS A 177 64.95 -9.64 14.13
C LYS A 177 63.94 -10.60 13.51
N SER A 178 63.12 -11.26 14.37
CA SER A 178 62.04 -12.12 13.93
C SER A 178 61.01 -11.40 13.10
N GLN A 179 60.61 -10.14 13.45
CA GLN A 179 59.71 -9.31 12.67
C GLN A 179 60.35 -8.88 11.35
N LEU A 180 61.63 -8.43 11.38
CA LEU A 180 62.34 -8.02 10.17
C LEU A 180 62.47 -9.16 9.16
N LYS A 181 62.70 -10.37 9.64
CA LYS A 181 62.76 -11.57 8.80
C LYS A 181 61.43 -11.86 8.15
N GLN A 182 60.28 -11.62 8.87
CA GLN A 182 58.94 -11.94 8.37
C GLN A 182 58.38 -10.87 7.43
N TYR A 183 58.60 -9.57 7.75
CA TYR A 183 57.96 -8.44 7.08
C TYR A 183 58.90 -7.43 6.38
N GLY A 184 60.20 -7.57 6.56
CA GLY A 184 61.18 -6.69 6.03
C GLY A 184 61.33 -5.37 6.80
N THR A 185 62.07 -4.42 6.19
CA THR A 185 62.48 -3.17 6.86
C THR A 185 61.79 -1.92 6.28
N GLN A 186 60.95 -2.08 5.23
CA GLN A 186 60.44 -0.92 4.46
C GLN A 186 59.17 -0.32 5.00
N ASN A 187 58.22 -1.14 5.52
CA ASN A 187 56.88 -0.73 5.88
C ASN A 187 56.55 -1.02 7.33
N GLY A 188 55.64 -0.24 7.93
CA GLY A 188 55.15 -0.43 9.30
C GLY A 188 56.02 0.21 10.35
N TYR A 189 56.84 1.18 9.99
CA TYR A 189 57.74 1.90 10.91
C TYR A 189 57.46 3.41 10.96
N GLY A 190 58.08 4.11 11.90
CA GLY A 190 57.90 5.56 12.06
C GLY A 190 56.68 5.95 12.87
N TRP A 191 56.08 5.00 13.62
CA TRP A 191 54.92 5.29 14.45
C TRP A 191 55.30 6.10 15.71
N LYS A 192 54.33 6.93 16.16
CA LYS A 192 54.49 7.77 17.34
C LYS A 192 53.32 7.51 18.32
N LEU A 193 53.61 7.68 19.62
CA LEU A 193 52.56 7.57 20.64
C LEU A 193 51.42 8.55 20.38
N ASN A 194 50.20 8.16 20.58
CA ASN A 194 48.97 8.89 20.33
C ASN A 194 48.74 9.26 18.84
N GLN A 195 49.46 8.64 17.90
CA GLN A 195 49.28 8.83 16.49
C GLN A 195 48.13 7.91 15.98
N ILE A 196 47.24 8.49 15.13
CA ILE A 196 46.29 7.71 14.35
C ILE A 196 47.05 7.18 13.12
N ILE A 197 47.36 5.89 13.12
CA ILE A 197 48.10 5.20 12.06
C ILE A 197 47.23 4.60 10.98
N GLY A 198 45.95 4.36 11.30
CA GLY A 198 45.01 3.66 10.44
C GLY A 198 43.60 3.68 10.94
N THR A 199 42.82 2.76 10.46
CA THR A 199 41.47 2.49 10.91
C THR A 199 41.22 0.98 11.01
N GLN A 200 40.57 0.55 12.07
CA GLN A 200 39.96 -0.76 12.13
C GLN A 200 38.59 -0.67 11.46
N ILE A 201 38.32 -1.52 10.51
CA ILE A 201 37.10 -1.46 9.73
C ILE A 201 36.49 -2.85 9.57
N ILE A 202 35.18 -2.93 9.78
CA ILE A 202 34.37 -4.11 9.53
C ILE A 202 33.43 -3.80 8.37
N TYR A 203 33.42 -4.65 7.38
CA TYR A 203 32.49 -4.61 6.27
C TYR A 203 31.45 -5.72 6.42
N ILE A 204 30.18 -5.37 6.23
CA ILE A 204 29.03 -6.24 6.31
C ILE A 204 28.28 -6.16 4.99
N PRO A 205 28.03 -7.26 4.28
CA PRO A 205 27.22 -7.24 3.08
C PRO A 205 25.79 -6.75 3.40
N ALA A 206 25.39 -5.65 2.76
CA ALA A 206 24.08 -5.04 2.96
C ALA A 206 22.96 -5.80 2.24
N SER A 207 23.31 -6.61 1.23
CA SER A 207 22.35 -7.29 0.36
C SER A 207 21.38 -8.20 1.09
N GLU A 208 21.87 -9.00 2.06
CA GLU A 208 21.03 -9.96 2.77
C GLU A 208 19.99 -9.28 3.67
N ILE A 209 20.43 -8.25 4.42
CA ILE A 209 19.56 -7.53 5.35
C ILE A 209 18.50 -6.73 4.58
N PHE A 210 18.90 -6.05 3.51
CA PHE A 210 17.95 -5.37 2.63
C PHE A 210 17.04 -6.32 1.87
N PHE A 211 17.51 -7.51 1.52
CA PHE A 211 16.66 -8.54 0.92
C PHE A 211 15.52 -8.96 1.86
N ASN A 212 15.85 -9.21 3.13
CA ASN A 212 14.85 -9.56 4.14
C ASN A 212 13.84 -8.41 4.39
N ALA A 213 14.33 -7.17 4.43
CA ALA A 213 13.48 -5.98 4.53
C ALA A 213 12.53 -5.84 3.32
N ARG A 214 13.04 -6.02 2.11
CA ARG A 214 12.23 -6.02 0.87
C ARG A 214 11.21 -7.15 0.84
N LYS A 215 11.60 -8.35 1.28
CA LYS A 215 10.68 -9.50 1.38
C LYS A 215 9.53 -9.20 2.34
N ALA A 216 9.81 -8.62 3.49
CA ALA A 216 8.79 -8.20 4.45
C ALA A 216 7.84 -7.15 3.86
N LEU A 217 8.39 -6.14 3.16
CA LEU A 217 7.60 -5.13 2.46
C LEU A 217 6.71 -5.75 1.39
N PHE A 218 7.24 -6.68 0.59
CA PHE A 218 6.50 -7.38 -0.45
C PHE A 218 5.33 -8.20 0.13
N VAL A 219 5.57 -8.95 1.20
CA VAL A 219 4.51 -9.71 1.90
C VAL A 219 3.43 -8.76 2.43
N PHE A 220 3.81 -7.67 3.07
CA PHE A 220 2.89 -6.66 3.57
C PHE A 220 2.00 -6.08 2.45
N ILE A 221 2.60 -5.65 1.34
CA ILE A 221 1.85 -5.10 0.19
C ILE A 221 0.87 -6.14 -0.37
N ASN A 222 1.27 -7.41 -0.53
CA ASN A 222 0.37 -8.45 -1.03
C ASN A 222 -0.81 -8.73 -0.10
N ILE A 223 -0.59 -8.74 1.21
CA ILE A 223 -1.66 -8.87 2.20
C ILE A 223 -2.66 -7.71 2.06
N PHE A 224 -2.16 -6.47 1.97
CA PHE A 224 -3.02 -5.30 1.79
C PHE A 224 -3.81 -5.33 0.48
N ILE A 225 -3.19 -5.74 -0.62
CA ILE A 225 -3.88 -5.93 -1.91
C ILE A 225 -4.99 -6.98 -1.77
N GLY A 226 -4.72 -8.10 -1.09
CA GLY A 226 -5.73 -9.14 -0.84
C GLY A 226 -6.91 -8.65 -0.01
N ILE A 227 -6.66 -7.97 1.10
CA ILE A 227 -7.69 -7.35 1.94
C ILE A 227 -8.50 -6.33 1.14
N PHE A 228 -7.83 -5.51 0.34
CA PHE A 228 -8.47 -4.51 -0.50
C PHE A 228 -9.38 -5.14 -1.57
N ALA A 229 -8.90 -6.16 -2.27
CA ALA A 229 -9.69 -6.88 -3.26
C ALA A 229 -10.96 -7.48 -2.62
N LEU A 230 -10.82 -8.10 -1.44
CA LEU A 230 -11.94 -8.63 -0.68
C LEU A 230 -12.94 -7.53 -0.28
N ALA A 231 -12.43 -6.40 0.21
CA ALA A 231 -13.27 -5.25 0.59
C ALA A 231 -14.03 -4.69 -0.62
N LEU A 232 -13.37 -4.52 -1.77
CA LEU A 232 -14.03 -4.07 -3.00
C LEU A 232 -15.13 -5.03 -3.45
N ILE A 233 -14.85 -6.33 -3.46
CA ILE A 233 -15.85 -7.34 -3.83
C ILE A 233 -17.04 -7.28 -2.88
N SER A 234 -16.79 -7.23 -1.57
CA SER A 234 -17.83 -7.17 -0.54
C SER A 234 -18.69 -5.91 -0.65
N ILE A 235 -18.06 -4.74 -0.80
CA ILE A 235 -18.77 -3.46 -0.94
C ILE A 235 -19.61 -3.44 -2.22
N ASN A 236 -19.06 -3.87 -3.36
CA ASN A 236 -19.80 -3.93 -4.62
C ASN A 236 -20.98 -4.94 -4.54
N TYR A 237 -20.77 -6.07 -3.89
CA TYR A 237 -21.83 -7.05 -3.64
C TYR A 237 -22.95 -6.45 -2.79
N LEU A 238 -22.60 -5.86 -1.65
CA LEU A 238 -23.56 -5.22 -0.74
C LEU A 238 -24.30 -4.06 -1.42
N LEU A 239 -23.58 -3.20 -2.14
CA LEU A 239 -24.17 -2.07 -2.86
C LEU A 239 -25.18 -2.54 -3.92
N LYS A 240 -24.83 -3.59 -4.68
CA LYS A 240 -25.70 -4.17 -5.69
C LYS A 240 -26.99 -4.74 -5.06
N TRP A 241 -26.85 -5.57 -4.01
CA TRP A 241 -27.96 -6.31 -3.43
C TRP A 241 -28.79 -5.50 -2.45
N ARG A 242 -28.15 -4.63 -1.66
CA ARG A 242 -28.83 -3.87 -0.60
C ARG A 242 -29.37 -2.53 -1.05
N VAL A 243 -28.78 -1.93 -2.11
CA VAL A 243 -29.13 -0.58 -2.55
C VAL A 243 -29.69 -0.58 -3.97
N ILE A 244 -28.89 -1.02 -4.97
CA ILE A 244 -29.25 -0.85 -6.37
C ILE A 244 -30.43 -1.72 -6.78
N GLN A 245 -30.42 -2.99 -6.36
CA GLN A 245 -31.45 -3.95 -6.74
C GLN A 245 -32.83 -3.59 -6.21
N PRO A 246 -32.99 -3.14 -4.95
CA PRO A 246 -34.27 -2.65 -4.44
C PRO A 246 -34.77 -1.36 -5.10
N LEU A 247 -33.90 -0.49 -5.60
CA LEU A 247 -34.32 0.76 -6.26
C LEU A 247 -34.85 0.56 -7.68
N LYS A 248 -34.53 -0.55 -8.35
CA LYS A 248 -34.99 -0.82 -9.73
C LYS A 248 -36.51 -0.85 -9.89
N PRO A 249 -37.31 -1.56 -9.07
CA PRO A 249 -38.76 -1.55 -9.16
C PRO A 249 -39.36 -0.15 -9.04
N MET A 250 -38.79 0.70 -8.18
CA MET A 250 -39.26 2.09 -8.02
C MET A 250 -39.02 2.91 -9.29
N ALA A 251 -37.81 2.80 -9.87
CA ALA A 251 -37.46 3.50 -11.10
C ALA A 251 -38.32 3.03 -12.29
N ASN A 252 -38.54 1.72 -12.40
CA ASN A 252 -39.39 1.14 -13.46
C ASN A 252 -40.83 1.60 -13.31
N LEU A 253 -41.42 1.55 -12.11
CA LEU A 253 -42.78 2.05 -11.86
C LEU A 253 -42.91 3.53 -12.17
N ALA A 254 -41.96 4.35 -11.78
CA ALA A 254 -41.95 5.77 -12.11
C ALA A 254 -41.97 6.01 -13.65
N GLN A 255 -41.21 5.22 -14.39
CA GLN A 255 -41.13 5.30 -15.84
C GLN A 255 -42.45 4.84 -16.52
N ILE A 256 -43.03 3.72 -16.01
CA ILE A 256 -44.31 3.21 -16.54
C ILE A 256 -45.42 4.24 -16.34
N ILE A 257 -45.52 4.84 -15.16
CA ILE A 257 -46.52 5.86 -14.83
C ILE A 257 -46.35 7.11 -15.70
N SER A 258 -45.11 7.49 -16.03
CA SER A 258 -44.83 8.70 -16.86
C SER A 258 -45.13 8.55 -18.34
N LEU A 259 -45.17 7.30 -18.86
CA LEU A 259 -45.33 7.04 -20.31
C LEU A 259 -46.75 6.68 -20.73
N ASP A 260 -47.73 6.66 -19.82
CA ASP A 260 -49.16 6.30 -20.05
C ASP A 260 -49.37 4.95 -20.76
N THR A 261 -48.33 4.12 -20.89
CA THR A 261 -48.34 2.81 -21.55
C THR A 261 -48.46 1.70 -20.52
N VAL A 262 -49.67 1.54 -19.98
CA VAL A 262 -49.90 0.61 -18.87
C VAL A 262 -50.26 -0.78 -19.39
N SER A 263 -49.29 -1.72 -19.38
CA SER A 263 -49.62 -3.15 -19.42
C SER A 263 -49.95 -3.62 -17.98
N ALA A 264 -51.18 -4.05 -17.71
CA ALA A 264 -51.63 -4.40 -16.39
C ALA A 264 -50.75 -5.45 -15.64
N ASN A 265 -50.14 -6.38 -16.40
CA ASN A 265 -49.27 -7.42 -15.83
C ASN A 265 -47.91 -6.86 -15.36
N GLN A 266 -47.33 -5.84 -16.04
CA GLN A 266 -46.09 -5.24 -15.62
C GLN A 266 -46.23 -4.41 -14.34
N VAL A 267 -47.32 -3.69 -14.19
CA VAL A 267 -47.65 -2.93 -12.97
C VAL A 267 -47.80 -3.81 -11.76
N THR A 268 -48.36 -5.00 -11.90
CA THR A 268 -48.55 -5.92 -10.80
C THR A 268 -47.25 -6.48 -10.25
N LEU A 269 -46.33 -6.89 -11.12
CA LEU A 269 -45.00 -7.40 -10.75
C LEU A 269 -44.16 -6.33 -10.04
N GLU A 270 -44.17 -5.12 -10.52
CA GLU A 270 -43.38 -4.01 -9.93
C GLU A 270 -44.02 -3.52 -8.61
N ARG A 271 -45.37 -3.63 -8.44
CA ARG A 271 -46.06 -3.36 -7.17
C ARG A 271 -45.67 -4.37 -6.08
N GLU A 272 -45.51 -5.65 -6.41
CA GLU A 272 -45.02 -6.65 -5.47
C GLU A 272 -43.58 -6.35 -5.03
N GLY A 273 -42.73 -5.97 -5.98
CA GLY A 273 -41.36 -5.53 -5.67
C GLY A 273 -41.31 -4.33 -4.73
N LEU A 274 -42.17 -3.32 -4.97
CA LEU A 274 -42.32 -2.15 -4.11
C LEU A 274 -42.87 -2.50 -2.72
N SER A 275 -43.80 -3.44 -2.60
CA SER A 275 -44.33 -3.90 -1.32
C SER A 275 -43.25 -4.53 -0.45
N LYS A 276 -42.35 -5.35 -1.03
CA LYS A 276 -41.20 -5.94 -0.32
C LYS A 276 -40.23 -4.88 0.20
N ILE A 277 -40.04 -3.80 -0.55
CA ILE A 277 -39.20 -2.68 -0.13
C ILE A 277 -39.85 -1.91 1.02
N ALA A 278 -41.17 -1.63 0.91
CA ALA A 278 -41.93 -0.88 1.93
C ALA A 278 -41.97 -1.57 3.30
N GLN A 279 -41.79 -2.88 3.34
CA GLN A 279 -41.73 -3.67 4.57
C GLN A 279 -40.38 -3.56 5.32
N ARG A 280 -39.33 -3.02 4.69
CA ARG A 280 -38.05 -2.81 5.37
C ARG A 280 -38.15 -1.74 6.45
N GLN A 281 -37.32 -1.87 7.48
CA GLN A 281 -37.27 -0.91 8.60
C GLN A 281 -36.20 0.18 8.44
N ASP A 282 -35.44 0.14 7.34
CA ASP A 282 -34.39 1.10 7.03
C ASP A 282 -34.91 2.29 6.18
N GLU A 283 -34.01 3.20 5.80
CA GLU A 283 -34.29 4.39 5.00
C GLU A 283 -34.89 4.04 3.63
N LEU A 284 -34.49 2.92 3.05
CA LEU A 284 -35.08 2.41 1.80
C LEU A 284 -36.52 1.96 2.02
N GLY A 285 -36.83 1.36 3.17
CA GLY A 285 -38.19 1.03 3.53
C GLY A 285 -39.06 2.29 3.70
N GLN A 286 -38.54 3.33 4.34
CA GLN A 286 -39.22 4.62 4.44
C GLN A 286 -39.50 5.23 3.07
N LEU A 287 -38.49 5.24 2.20
CA LEU A 287 -38.62 5.71 0.82
C LEU A 287 -39.66 4.88 0.05
N GLY A 288 -39.65 3.56 0.22
CA GLY A 288 -40.61 2.64 -0.39
C GLY A 288 -42.06 2.94 0.02
N ARG A 289 -42.31 3.22 1.30
CA ARG A 289 -43.66 3.59 1.82
C ARG A 289 -44.13 4.93 1.22
N VAL A 290 -43.27 5.94 1.22
CA VAL A 290 -43.62 7.24 0.62
C VAL A 290 -43.88 7.12 -0.88
N PHE A 291 -43.07 6.38 -1.58
CA PHE A 291 -43.25 6.14 -3.02
C PHE A 291 -44.54 5.33 -3.30
N GLN A 292 -44.86 4.33 -2.48
CA GLN A 292 -46.10 3.55 -2.59
C GLN A 292 -47.34 4.43 -2.43
N LYS A 293 -47.31 5.38 -1.47
CA LYS A 293 -48.40 6.34 -1.26
C LYS A 293 -48.54 7.26 -2.51
N MET A 294 -47.44 7.79 -3.02
CA MET A 294 -47.42 8.65 -4.21
C MET A 294 -47.98 7.92 -5.44
N VAL A 295 -47.56 6.67 -5.69
CA VAL A 295 -48.05 5.87 -6.81
C VAL A 295 -49.55 5.66 -6.69
N ARG A 296 -50.07 5.38 -5.48
CA ARG A 296 -51.51 5.19 -5.23
C ARG A 296 -52.28 6.48 -5.56
N GLU A 297 -51.86 7.61 -5.03
CA GLU A 297 -52.51 8.91 -5.29
C GLU A 297 -52.50 9.29 -6.76
N VAL A 298 -51.42 9.02 -7.49
CA VAL A 298 -51.37 9.28 -8.96
C VAL A 298 -52.34 8.36 -9.70
N CYS A 299 -52.38 7.08 -9.38
CA CYS A 299 -53.30 6.14 -10.00
C CYS A 299 -54.78 6.54 -9.74
N ASP A 300 -55.13 6.92 -8.50
CA ASP A 300 -56.46 7.33 -8.11
C ASP A 300 -56.89 8.61 -8.90
N ARG A 301 -56.01 9.60 -9.00
CA ARG A 301 -56.26 10.81 -9.79
C ARG A 301 -56.46 10.49 -11.27
N GLN A 302 -55.63 9.61 -11.83
CA GLN A 302 -55.73 9.23 -13.24
C GLN A 302 -57.06 8.50 -13.53
N GLN A 303 -57.50 7.65 -12.61
CA GLN A 303 -58.79 6.95 -12.70
C GLN A 303 -59.96 7.94 -12.61
N GLN A 304 -59.93 8.90 -11.68
CA GLN A 304 -60.97 9.96 -11.58
C GLN A 304 -61.01 10.81 -12.87
N LEU A 305 -59.85 11.21 -13.40
CA LEU A 305 -59.77 11.99 -14.63
C LEU A 305 -60.33 11.22 -15.81
N SER A 306 -60.05 9.91 -15.92
CA SER A 306 -60.55 9.03 -16.96
C SER A 306 -62.08 8.86 -16.86
N GLN A 307 -62.62 8.75 -15.66
CA GLN A 307 -64.07 8.71 -15.44
C GLN A 307 -64.74 10.04 -15.87
N GLN A 308 -64.22 11.17 -15.46
CA GLN A 308 -64.72 12.47 -15.85
C GLN A 308 -64.68 12.68 -17.38
N LEU A 309 -63.61 12.25 -18.03
CA LEU A 309 -63.51 12.29 -19.48
C LEU A 309 -64.57 11.39 -20.16
N GLN A 310 -64.86 10.23 -19.59
CA GLN A 310 -65.85 9.30 -20.07
C GLN A 310 -67.29 9.86 -19.90
N GLU A 311 -67.58 10.44 -18.73
CA GLU A 311 -68.84 11.14 -18.47
C GLU A 311 -69.08 12.32 -19.45
N LEU A 312 -68.08 13.19 -19.61
CA LEU A 312 -68.12 14.29 -20.59
C LEU A 312 -68.34 13.78 -22.01
N ARG A 313 -67.71 12.68 -22.40
CA ARG A 313 -67.88 12.06 -23.70
C ARG A 313 -69.32 11.59 -23.95
N VAL A 314 -69.88 10.92 -22.92
CA VAL A 314 -71.28 10.48 -22.96
C VAL A 314 -72.23 11.69 -23.05
N GLU A 315 -71.99 12.75 -22.31
CA GLU A 315 -72.77 13.97 -22.32
C GLU A 315 -72.71 14.69 -23.70
N ILE A 316 -71.48 14.80 -24.30
CA ILE A 316 -71.32 15.34 -25.64
C ILE A 316 -72.01 14.47 -26.69
N ASP A 317 -71.93 13.17 -26.62
CA ASP A 317 -72.59 12.26 -27.54
C ASP A 317 -74.11 12.32 -27.39
N SER A 318 -74.66 12.42 -26.15
CA SER A 318 -76.08 12.63 -25.93
C SER A 318 -76.58 13.97 -26.49
N SER A 319 -75.82 15.04 -26.24
CA SER A 319 -76.14 16.38 -26.79
C SER A 319 -76.08 16.41 -28.30
N LYS A 320 -75.11 15.71 -28.93
CA LYS A 320 -75.06 15.56 -30.38
C LYS A 320 -76.28 14.80 -30.96
N ARG A 321 -76.64 13.69 -30.23
CA ARG A 321 -77.88 12.92 -30.65
C ARG A 321 -79.12 13.76 -30.55
N ILE A 322 -79.33 14.54 -29.51
CA ILE A 322 -80.48 15.42 -29.35
C ILE A 322 -80.51 16.42 -30.48
N ARG A 323 -79.38 17.11 -30.78
CA ARG A 323 -79.31 18.04 -31.92
C ARG A 323 -79.62 17.38 -33.25
N GLN A 324 -79.09 16.19 -33.52
CA GLN A 324 -79.38 15.43 -34.73
C GLN A 324 -80.87 15.05 -34.86
N VAL A 325 -81.48 14.67 -33.72
CA VAL A 325 -82.91 14.38 -33.67
C VAL A 325 -83.72 15.64 -33.92
N ASP A 326 -83.36 16.76 -33.27
CA ASP A 326 -84.06 18.05 -33.49
C ASP A 326 -83.92 18.52 -34.94
N GLU A 327 -82.69 18.41 -35.50
CA GLU A 327 -82.43 18.80 -36.91
C GLU A 327 -83.21 17.94 -37.90
N ILE A 328 -83.46 16.63 -37.59
CA ILE A 328 -84.31 15.77 -38.45
C ILE A 328 -85.79 16.03 -38.21
N THR A 329 -86.23 16.30 -36.98
CA THR A 329 -87.64 16.54 -36.63
C THR A 329 -88.14 17.92 -37.09
N GLU A 330 -87.21 18.90 -37.19
CA GLU A 330 -87.57 20.24 -37.76
C GLU A 330 -87.57 20.28 -39.27
N THR A 331 -87.19 19.24 -40.02
CA THR A 331 -87.23 19.20 -41.47
C THR A 331 -88.71 19.16 -41.98
N ASP A 332 -88.99 19.97 -42.98
CA ASP A 332 -90.32 19.98 -43.62
C ASP A 332 -90.79 18.58 -44.04
N TYR A 333 -89.89 17.71 -44.35
CA TYR A 333 -90.18 16.33 -44.71
C TYR A 333 -90.71 15.53 -43.54
N PHE A 334 -90.08 15.63 -42.32
CA PHE A 334 -90.54 14.91 -41.15
C PHE A 334 -91.85 15.45 -40.61
N GLN A 335 -92.07 16.76 -40.64
CA GLN A 335 -93.34 17.40 -40.31
C GLN A 335 -94.45 16.92 -41.21
N LYS A 336 -94.24 16.83 -42.53
CA LYS A 336 -95.19 16.26 -43.48
C LYS A 336 -95.49 14.77 -43.17
N LEU A 337 -94.43 13.96 -42.89
CA LEU A 337 -94.62 12.57 -42.51
C LEU A 337 -95.43 12.40 -41.21
N GLN A 338 -95.19 13.24 -40.23
CA GLN A 338 -95.95 13.22 -38.97
C GLN A 338 -97.40 13.64 -39.15
N GLN A 339 -97.67 14.59 -40.08
CA GLN A 339 -99.01 14.99 -40.41
C GLN A 339 -99.71 13.90 -41.17
N THR A 340 -99.10 13.26 -42.14
CA THR A 340 -99.65 12.15 -42.92
C THR A 340 -99.90 10.94 -42.00
N ALA A 341 -99.02 10.65 -41.06
CA ALA A 341 -99.25 9.57 -40.08
C ALA A 341 -100.41 9.86 -39.13
N LYS A 342 -100.64 11.12 -38.75
CA LYS A 342 -101.84 11.51 -37.97
C LYS A 342 -103.13 11.38 -38.79
N GLU A 343 -103.06 11.74 -40.02
CA GLU A 343 -104.22 11.59 -40.95
C GLU A 343 -104.61 10.10 -41.14
N ILE A 344 -103.61 9.25 -41.42
CA ILE A 344 -103.83 7.79 -41.54
C ILE A 344 -104.33 7.17 -40.21
N ARG A 345 -103.85 7.62 -39.10
CA ARG A 345 -104.26 7.12 -37.75
C ARG A 345 -105.70 7.56 -37.44
N ALA A 346 -106.11 8.79 -37.88
CA ALA A 346 -107.49 9.27 -37.74
C ALA A 346 -108.49 8.52 -38.69
N GLU A 347 -108.04 8.17 -39.90
CA GLU A 347 -108.83 7.30 -40.80
C GLU A 347 -109.09 5.89 -40.21
N TRP A 348 -108.05 5.26 -39.59
CA TRP A 348 -108.20 3.94 -39.02
C TRP A 348 -109.11 3.91 -37.76
N THR A 349 -109.12 4.98 -36.98
CA THR A 349 -109.98 5.09 -35.82
C THR A 349 -111.44 5.40 -36.22
N SER A 350 -111.71 5.92 -37.39
CA SER A 350 -113.03 6.19 -37.89
C SER A 350 -113.71 4.95 -38.58
N ASP A 351 -112.85 3.94 -38.94
CA ASP A 351 -113.34 2.69 -39.52
C ASP A 351 -113.68 1.57 -38.48
N GLU A 352 -113.27 1.72 -37.19
CA GLU A 352 -113.62 0.79 -36.12
C GLU A 352 -114.99 1.14 -35.49
N ASP A 353 -115.60 2.27 -35.78
CA ASP A 353 -116.91 2.73 -35.28
C ASP A 353 -118.10 2.57 -36.28
N LYS A 354 -117.93 1.73 -37.34
CA LYS A 354 -119.02 1.31 -38.21
C LYS A 354 -119.14 -0.24 -38.12
#